data_f5bd5220b1fc8f63d21a522ca50d5171
#
_entry.id   f5bd5220b1fc8f63d21a522ca50d5171
#
_cell.length_a   1.000
_cell.length_b   1.000
_cell.length_c   1.000
_cell.angle_alpha   90.00
_cell.angle_beta   90.00
_cell.angle_gamma   90.00
#
_symmetry.space_group_name_H-M   'P 1'
#
loop_
_entity.id
_entity.type
_entity.pdbx_description
1 polymer ?
#
loop_
_entity_poly.entity_id
_entity_poly.type
_entity_poly.pdbx_seq_one_letter_code
_entity_poly.pdbx_strand_id
1 'polypeptide(L)'
;MSIAETLATTEPLTEVECTLSASDTYVETLTIKPIPAQPWLTELVIKTQLLTAKNPQEKRVKARCCIERTQLVSLGSAINQFIESIGSSSEPQRR
;
A
#
# COMPACT_ATOMS: atom_id res chain seq x y z
N MET A 1 16.19 25.42 -0.50
CA MET A 1 15.86 25.25 -0.70
C MET A 1 15.43 25.04 -0.65
N SER A 2 15.63 24.83 -0.56
CA SER A 2 15.16 24.56 -0.67
C SER A 2 14.66 24.17 -0.66
N ILE A 3 14.91 24.08 -0.51
CA ILE A 3 14.37 23.64 -0.54
C ILE A 3 13.74 23.15 -0.41
N ALA A 4 13.88 22.92 -0.12
CA ALA A 4 13.25 22.36 -0.11
C ALA A 4 12.59 22.15 0.22
N GLU A 5 12.96 22.35 0.35
CA GLU A 5 12.39 22.18 0.52
C GLU A 5 11.52 22.13 0.53
N THR A 6 11.70 22.24 0.53
CA THR A 6 10.87 22.09 0.37
C THR A 6 10.12 21.64 0.19
N LEU A 7 10.22 21.52 0.11
CA LEU A 7 9.64 20.97 -0.20
C LEU A 7 9.00 20.35 0.08
N ALA A 8 9.56 20.07 0.03
CA ALA A 8 8.84 19.32 0.29
C ALA A 8 7.85 19.30 1.09
N THR A 9 7.88 19.50 1.51
CA THR A 9 7.03 19.60 2.31
C THR A 9 5.84 20.18 2.13
N THR A 10 5.91 20.98 1.49
CA THR A 10 4.70 21.58 1.15
C THR A 10 3.92 20.79 0.19
N GLU A 11 4.54 19.88 -0.45
CA GLU A 11 3.84 19.00 -1.36
C GLU A 11 2.80 18.21 -0.63
N PRO A 12 1.58 18.16 -1.10
CA PRO A 12 0.60 17.30 -0.49
C PRO A 12 1.05 15.84 -0.62
N LEU A 13 0.71 15.07 0.37
CA LEU A 13 1.00 13.66 0.34
C LEU A 13 0.20 13.02 -0.79
N THR A 14 0.86 12.21 -1.56
CA THR A 14 0.19 11.51 -2.63
C THR A 14 -0.11 10.10 -2.20
N GLU A 15 -1.12 9.53 -2.80
CA GLU A 15 -1.40 8.15 -2.52
C GLU A 15 -0.37 7.26 -3.22
N VAL A 16 -0.08 6.15 -2.60
CA VAL A 16 0.88 5.18 -3.08
C VAL A 16 0.14 3.87 -3.29
N GLU A 17 0.42 3.21 -4.38
CA GLU A 17 -0.28 1.98 -4.72
C GLU A 17 0.71 0.85 -4.91
N CYS A 18 0.32 -0.32 -4.47
CA CYS A 18 1.16 -1.49 -4.54
C CYS A 18 0.28 -2.69 -4.92
N THR A 19 0.76 -3.49 -5.85
CA THR A 19 0.01 -4.68 -6.27
C THR A 19 0.27 -5.80 -5.30
N LEU A 20 -0.80 -6.36 -4.76
CA LEU A 20 -0.70 -7.47 -3.82
C LEU A 20 -0.74 -8.80 -4.53
N SER A 21 -1.53 -8.88 -5.58
CA SER A 21 -1.72 -10.13 -6.30
C SER A 21 -2.22 -9.80 -7.69
N ALA A 22 -1.77 -10.57 -8.67
CA ALA A 22 -2.20 -10.34 -10.03
C ALA A 22 -2.19 -11.65 -10.80
N SER A 23 -3.19 -11.82 -11.63
CA SER A 23 -3.27 -12.94 -12.55
C SER A 23 -3.89 -12.43 -13.85
N ASP A 24 -4.14 -13.33 -14.77
CA ASP A 24 -4.74 -12.95 -16.04
C ASP A 24 -6.15 -12.40 -15.88
N THR A 25 -6.82 -12.75 -14.79
CA THR A 25 -8.23 -12.40 -14.65
C THR A 25 -8.51 -11.49 -13.47
N TYR A 26 -7.53 -11.26 -12.58
CA TYR A 26 -7.82 -10.66 -11.30
C TYR A 26 -6.60 -9.91 -10.77
N VAL A 27 -6.84 -8.72 -10.24
CA VAL A 27 -5.77 -7.92 -9.65
C VAL A 27 -6.25 -7.42 -8.30
N GLU A 28 -5.36 -7.46 -7.33
CA GLU A 28 -5.64 -6.93 -6.00
C GLU A 28 -4.56 -5.92 -5.65
N THR A 29 -4.95 -4.72 -5.27
CA THR A 29 -4.00 -3.65 -4.98
C THR A 29 -4.25 -3.07 -3.60
N LEU A 30 -3.18 -2.62 -2.97
CA LEU A 30 -3.23 -1.88 -1.72
C LEU A 30 -2.91 -0.43 -2.03
N THR A 31 -3.77 0.47 -1.62
CA THR A 31 -3.56 1.90 -1.74
C THR A 31 -3.34 2.47 -0.34
N ILE A 32 -2.29 3.26 -0.20
CA ILE A 32 -1.98 3.96 1.05
C ILE A 32 -2.18 5.43 0.76
N LYS A 33 -3.10 6.07 1.46
CA LYS A 33 -3.39 7.45 1.14
C LYS A 33 -3.66 8.27 2.39
N PRO A 34 -3.41 9.58 2.29
CA PRO A 34 -3.65 10.46 3.42
C PRO A 34 -5.14 10.74 3.59
N ILE A 35 -5.50 11.15 4.78
CA ILE A 35 -6.85 11.62 5.06
C ILE A 35 -6.70 13.10 5.40
N PRO A 36 -7.04 14.00 4.47
CA PRO A 36 -6.76 15.43 4.69
C PRO A 36 -7.42 16.00 5.93
N ALA A 37 -8.62 15.52 6.27
CA ALA A 37 -9.31 16.03 7.44
C ALA A 37 -8.70 15.52 8.74
N GLN A 38 -7.88 14.48 8.66
CA GLN A 38 -7.26 13.87 9.84
C GLN A 38 -5.82 13.54 9.53
N PRO A 39 -4.94 14.55 9.52
CA PRO A 39 -3.57 14.34 9.04
C PRO A 39 -2.75 13.36 9.88
N TRP A 40 -3.22 13.01 11.07
CA TRP A 40 -2.53 12.02 11.89
C TRP A 40 -2.90 10.59 11.52
N LEU A 41 -3.83 10.42 10.59
CA LEU A 41 -4.26 9.09 10.16
C LEU A 41 -3.90 8.84 8.71
N THR A 42 -3.73 7.57 8.41
CA THR A 42 -3.48 7.11 7.04
C THR A 42 -4.51 6.03 6.73
N GLU A 43 -5.07 6.09 5.55
CA GLU A 43 -6.04 5.09 5.12
C GLU A 43 -5.36 4.03 4.26
N LEU A 44 -5.63 2.78 4.57
CA LEU A 44 -5.16 1.65 3.78
C LEU A 44 -6.40 1.02 3.15
N VAL A 45 -6.40 0.92 1.85
CA VAL A 45 -7.55 0.39 1.11
C VAL A 45 -7.08 -0.71 0.19
N ILE A 46 -7.72 -1.87 0.31
CA ILE A 46 -7.45 -2.97 -0.60
C ILE A 46 -8.57 -3.03 -1.60
N LYS A 47 -8.23 -2.95 -2.87
CA LYS A 47 -9.19 -2.96 -3.96
C LYS A 47 -8.96 -4.16 -4.84
N THR A 48 -10.03 -4.64 -5.44
CA THR A 48 -9.96 -5.76 -6.38
C THR A 48 -10.47 -5.29 -7.72
N GLN A 49 -9.94 -5.91 -8.76
CA GLN A 49 -10.34 -5.61 -10.12
C GLN A 49 -10.44 -6.92 -10.88
N LEU A 50 -11.61 -7.17 -11.43
CA LEU A 50 -11.85 -8.40 -12.18
C LEU A 50 -11.72 -8.06 -13.66
N LEU A 51 -10.68 -8.56 -14.29
CA LEU A 51 -10.35 -8.18 -15.66
C LEU A 51 -11.29 -8.77 -16.69
N THR A 52 -12.01 -9.81 -16.29
CA THR A 52 -12.96 -10.47 -17.19
C THR A 52 -14.38 -9.96 -17.04
N ALA A 53 -14.61 -8.97 -16.17
CA ALA A 53 -15.95 -8.43 -15.98
C ALA A 53 -16.33 -7.53 -17.14
N LYS A 54 -17.63 -7.19 -17.20
CA LYS A 54 -18.12 -6.26 -18.20
C LYS A 54 -17.35 -4.95 -18.17
N ASN A 55 -17.04 -4.48 -16.99
CA ASN A 55 -16.25 -3.27 -16.80
C ASN A 55 -14.92 -3.65 -16.18
N PRO A 56 -13.96 -4.08 -17.01
CA PRO A 56 -12.70 -4.57 -16.42
C PRO A 56 -11.91 -3.51 -15.69
N GLN A 57 -12.25 -2.24 -15.90
CA GLN A 57 -11.54 -1.15 -15.22
C GLN A 57 -12.15 -0.81 -13.87
N GLU A 58 -13.29 -1.39 -13.56
CA GLU A 58 -13.97 -1.11 -12.31
C GLU A 58 -13.22 -1.75 -11.15
N LYS A 59 -12.98 -0.98 -10.12
CA LYS A 59 -12.31 -1.48 -8.91
C LYS A 59 -13.29 -1.45 -7.76
N ARG A 60 -13.23 -2.48 -6.93
CA ARG A 60 -14.11 -2.59 -5.78
C ARG A 60 -13.28 -2.64 -4.52
N VAL A 61 -13.77 -1.98 -3.49
CA VAL A 61 -13.11 -1.98 -2.20
C VAL A 61 -13.38 -3.32 -1.51
N LYS A 62 -12.30 -4.03 -1.21
CA LYS A 62 -12.39 -5.28 -0.49
C LYS A 62 -12.26 -5.07 1.00
N ALA A 63 -11.38 -4.16 1.40
CA ALA A 63 -11.13 -3.90 2.80
C ALA A 63 -10.59 -2.49 2.94
N ARG A 64 -10.78 -1.93 4.12
CA ARG A 64 -10.35 -0.57 4.41
C ARG A 64 -10.07 -0.46 5.90
N CYS A 65 -8.98 0.18 6.23
CA CYS A 65 -8.70 0.47 7.62
C CYS A 65 -7.89 1.75 7.71
N CYS A 66 -7.83 2.29 8.91
CA CYS A 66 -7.04 3.48 9.17
C CYS A 66 -6.03 3.17 10.25
N ILE A 67 -4.83 3.68 10.09
CA ILE A 67 -3.81 3.55 11.13
C ILE A 67 -3.20 4.92 11.37
N GLU A 68 -2.66 5.10 12.55
CA GLU A 68 -1.98 6.35 12.86
C GLU A 68 -0.73 6.45 12.03
N ARG A 69 -0.45 7.66 11.59
CA ARG A 69 0.73 7.89 10.76
C ARG A 69 2.00 7.40 11.44
N THR A 70 2.09 7.58 12.76
CA THR A 70 3.27 7.16 13.49
C THR A 70 3.47 5.65 13.46
N GLN A 71 2.38 4.91 13.25
CA GLN A 71 2.46 3.46 13.20
C GLN A 71 2.90 2.94 11.83
N LEU A 72 2.97 3.82 10.83
CA LEU A 72 3.45 3.39 9.51
C LEU A 72 4.88 2.91 9.56
N VAL A 73 5.71 3.56 10.38
CA VAL A 73 7.11 3.15 10.51
C VAL A 73 7.18 1.75 11.09
N SER A 74 6.39 1.50 12.13
CA SER A 74 6.35 0.16 12.74
C SER A 74 5.86 -0.89 11.75
N LEU A 75 4.84 -0.53 10.97
CA LEU A 75 4.32 -1.46 9.96
C LEU A 75 5.39 -1.78 8.93
N GLY A 76 6.09 -0.75 8.45
CA GLY A 76 7.16 -0.97 7.49
C GLY A 76 8.26 -1.84 8.04
N SER A 77 8.65 -1.61 9.30
CA SER A 77 9.65 -2.44 9.96
C SER A 77 9.20 -3.89 10.07
N ALA A 78 7.94 -4.09 10.43
CA ALA A 78 7.41 -5.44 10.57
C ALA A 78 7.43 -6.18 9.23
N ILE A 79 7.07 -5.46 8.17
CA ILE A 79 7.10 -6.06 6.83
C ILE A 79 8.52 -6.45 6.46
N ASN A 80 9.47 -5.56 6.71
CA ASN A 80 10.86 -5.85 6.39
C ASN A 80 11.39 -7.03 7.21
N GLN A 81 11.04 -7.10 8.48
CA GLN A 81 11.45 -8.22 9.31
C GLN A 81 10.89 -9.53 8.78
N PHE A 82 9.64 -9.49 8.35
CA PHE A 82 9.02 -10.68 7.80
C PHE A 82 9.73 -11.12 6.52
N ILE A 83 10.03 -10.16 5.65
CA ILE A 83 10.73 -10.45 4.40
C ILE A 83 12.10 -11.07 4.67
N GLU A 84 12.83 -10.50 5.61
CA GLU A 84 14.14 -11.03 5.97
C GLU A 84 14.04 -12.43 6.53
N SER A 85 12.98 -12.67 7.29
CA SER A 85 12.78 -13.97 7.88
C SER A 85 12.53 -15.04 6.82
N ILE A 86 11.65 -14.76 5.86
CA ILE A 86 11.37 -15.74 4.82
C ILE A 86 12.53 -15.82 3.83
N GLY A 87 13.24 -14.73 3.62
CA GLY A 87 14.37 -14.74 2.72
C GLY A 87 15.50 -15.60 3.23
N SER A 88 15.71 -15.59 4.53
CA SER A 88 16.81 -16.39 5.09
C SER A 88 16.42 -17.83 5.31
N SER A 89 15.14 -18.12 5.35
CA SER A 89 14.73 -19.51 5.60
C SER A 89 14.43 -20.24 4.30
N SER A 90 14.26 -19.55 3.25
CA SER A 90 13.82 -20.19 2.07
C SER A 90 14.90 -20.77 1.26
N GLU A 91 14.90 -20.81 1.03
CA GLU A 91 15.43 -20.83 0.19
C GLU A 91 15.13 -21.70 -0.29
N PRO A 92 14.77 -22.05 -0.57
CA PRO A 92 14.09 -22.58 -1.17
C PRO A 92 13.06 -23.14 -1.16
N GLN A 93 12.63 -23.06 -0.71
CA GLN A 93 11.84 -23.36 -0.64
C GLN A 93 11.07 -23.59 -1.22
N ARG A 94 11.00 -23.81 -1.43
CA ARG A 94 10.28 -23.95 -1.91
C ARG A 94 9.91 -24.67 -2.31
N ARG A 95 9.83 -24.98 -2.10
CA ARG A 95 9.44 -25.55 -2.27
C ARG A 95 8.96 -25.80 -2.59
#